data_35b20109a28502fd7cf481761c3a436a
#
_entry.id   35b20109a28502fd7cf481761c3a436a
#
_cell.length_a   1.000
_cell.length_b   1.000
_cell.length_c   1.000
_cell.angle_alpha   90.00
_cell.angle_beta   90.00
_cell.angle_gamma   90.00
#
_symmetry.space_group_name_H-M   'P 1'
#
loop_
_entity.id
_entity.type
_entity.pdbx_description
1 polymer ?
#
loop_
_entity_poly.entity_id
_entity_poly.type
_entity_poly.pdbx_seq_one_letter_code
_entity_poly.pdbx_strand_id
1 'polypeptide(L)'
;MAKEEKTEGAGPAQDARIDPWSSSIQIEDYERLIRDFGLERFDPKGLPNPTRIFRRGVVFAHRGFEYVKRAIDGKRPFAILSGLMPSGPFHLGKKMVLDQVLYFQGLGADVFLLVADIEAYATRNVPFEKARQYAIENYILYYIALGLKPDKCQIYLQSKRTAVKDIGYTMGKKVNWSTMKAIYGFGDQTNMAHVFSPLIQVGDILHVQLEKYGGPRPTVVPVGVDQDPHIRLTRDIAASYRLYNVMKAKDGRLGVFVKVDEDVDRLIELAKAAVGGLGFKKLEDIPKYKALYINDAKEADIVPLDEELIRIEQERGGYAFYPPCGTYHRLMSGLTGGKMSSSVPQSAIFLTDTPDEAASKIKNCKTGGGMTIEDHKKHGGKPDHCSVYELFLYHFIDDDKELARIFEDCKKGQQLCGQCKKMAQARAREFFKDLAEKKEAARDRVKEYLVDD
;
A
#
# COMPACT_ATOMS: atom_id res chain seq x y z
N MET A 1 53.30 4.81 33.30
CA MET A 1 52.75 5.38 32.04
C MET A 1 51.51 4.55 31.66
N ALA A 2 50.36 5.02 32.10
CA ALA A 2 49.08 4.38 31.82
C ALA A 2 48.56 4.82 30.45
N LYS A 3 48.15 3.88 29.63
CA LYS A 3 47.48 4.13 28.37
C LYS A 3 45.99 4.40 28.64
N GLU A 4 45.53 5.59 28.31
CA GLU A 4 44.12 5.95 28.27
C GLU A 4 43.45 5.23 27.06
N GLU A 5 42.50 4.37 27.36
CA GLU A 5 41.55 3.86 26.39
C GLU A 5 40.51 4.95 26.04
N LYS A 6 40.52 5.43 24.81
CA LYS A 6 39.50 6.29 24.28
C LYS A 6 38.26 5.44 24.00
N THR A 7 37.21 5.66 24.74
CA THR A 7 35.85 5.22 24.41
C THR A 7 35.39 5.96 23.14
N GLU A 8 35.25 5.24 22.02
CA GLU A 8 34.59 5.75 20.81
C GLU A 8 33.12 6.01 21.12
N GLY A 9 32.74 7.27 21.05
CA GLY A 9 31.36 7.72 21.17
C GLY A 9 30.53 7.18 20.02
N ALA A 10 29.35 6.64 20.34
CA ALA A 10 28.33 6.28 19.38
C ALA A 10 27.99 7.51 18.50
N GLY A 11 28.24 7.40 17.22
CA GLY A 11 27.87 8.39 16.23
C GLY A 11 26.34 8.61 16.20
N PRO A 12 25.88 9.77 15.74
CA PRO A 12 24.46 10.05 15.69
C PRO A 12 23.73 9.00 14.87
N ALA A 13 22.58 8.53 15.39
CA ALA A 13 21.71 7.59 14.72
C ALA A 13 21.46 8.07 13.28
N GLN A 14 21.85 7.27 12.31
CA GLN A 14 21.51 7.52 10.91
C GLN A 14 19.99 7.61 10.81
N ASP A 15 19.48 8.77 10.41
CA ASP A 15 18.08 8.94 10.01
C ASP A 15 17.74 7.82 9.04
N ALA A 16 16.75 7.00 9.38
CA ALA A 16 16.28 5.91 8.54
C ALA A 16 15.59 6.51 7.30
N ARG A 17 16.39 6.90 6.30
CA ARG A 17 15.86 7.28 5.00
C ARG A 17 15.35 6.00 4.31
N ILE A 18 14.04 5.93 4.11
CA ILE A 18 13.47 4.91 3.23
C ILE A 18 13.68 5.39 1.80
N ASP A 19 14.50 4.63 1.05
CA ASP A 19 14.66 4.84 -0.38
C ASP A 19 13.62 3.98 -1.11
N PRO A 20 12.63 4.59 -1.80
CA PRO A 20 11.59 3.87 -2.55
C PRO A 20 12.14 2.94 -3.64
N TRP A 21 13.39 3.17 -4.06
CA TRP A 21 14.07 2.45 -5.13
C TRP A 21 14.96 1.30 -4.64
N SER A 22 15.32 1.29 -3.35
CA SER A 22 16.13 0.24 -2.75
C SER A 22 15.29 -0.72 -1.92
N SER A 23 15.46 -2.01 -2.16
CA SER A 23 14.75 -3.09 -1.46
C SER A 23 15.51 -3.63 -0.24
N SER A 24 16.47 -2.88 0.31
CA SER A 24 17.46 -3.40 1.26
C SER A 24 17.11 -3.26 2.75
N ILE A 25 15.90 -2.80 3.10
CA ILE A 25 15.54 -2.55 4.51
C ILE A 25 15.10 -3.86 5.17
N GLN A 26 15.88 -4.35 6.14
CA GLN A 26 15.41 -5.32 7.13
C GLN A 26 14.61 -4.55 8.19
N ILE A 27 13.29 -4.75 8.17
CA ILE A 27 12.41 -4.08 9.12
C ILE A 27 12.11 -5.05 10.26
N GLU A 28 12.79 -4.89 11.36
CA GLU A 28 12.57 -5.69 12.58
C GLU A 28 11.54 -5.07 13.52
N ASP A 29 11.32 -3.74 13.44
CA ASP A 29 10.44 -3.01 14.35
C ASP A 29 9.38 -2.19 13.62
N TYR A 30 8.21 -2.79 13.39
CA TYR A 30 7.05 -2.13 12.78
C TYR A 30 6.42 -1.05 13.66
N GLU A 31 6.56 -1.14 14.98
CA GLU A 31 6.11 -0.11 15.92
C GLU A 31 6.93 1.18 15.77
N ARG A 32 8.22 1.02 15.57
CA ARG A 32 9.11 2.14 15.29
C ARG A 32 8.72 2.83 13.99
N LEU A 33 8.42 2.05 12.93
CA LEU A 33 7.98 2.62 11.66
C LEU A 33 6.68 3.41 11.79
N ILE A 34 5.70 2.90 12.54
CA ILE A 34 4.45 3.62 12.79
C ILE A 34 4.75 5.00 13.40
N ARG A 35 5.62 5.06 14.41
CA ARG A 35 6.00 6.32 15.07
C ARG A 35 6.80 7.25 14.15
N ASP A 36 7.86 6.73 13.54
CA ASP A 36 8.83 7.53 12.76
C ASP A 36 8.21 8.11 11.49
N PHE A 37 7.24 7.40 10.89
CA PHE A 37 6.52 7.86 9.68
C PHE A 37 5.17 8.51 9.96
N GLY A 38 4.75 8.60 11.22
CA GLY A 38 3.44 9.15 11.58
C GLY A 38 2.31 8.37 10.91
N LEU A 39 2.41 7.04 10.94
CA LEU A 39 1.37 6.14 10.47
C LEU A 39 0.38 5.84 11.61
N GLU A 40 -0.77 5.34 11.25
CA GLU A 40 -1.76 4.83 12.18
C GLU A 40 -1.79 3.30 12.13
N ARG A 41 -1.96 2.66 13.30
CA ARG A 41 -2.09 1.21 13.36
C ARG A 41 -3.36 0.77 12.65
N PHE A 42 -3.25 -0.22 11.77
CA PHE A 42 -4.43 -0.78 11.12
C PHE A 42 -5.20 -1.69 12.09
N ASP A 43 -6.46 -1.32 12.39
CA ASP A 43 -7.39 -2.15 13.18
C ASP A 43 -8.43 -2.78 12.24
N PRO A 44 -8.45 -4.12 12.09
CA PRO A 44 -9.43 -4.80 11.25
C PRO A 44 -10.82 -4.88 11.88
N LYS A 45 -11.01 -4.44 13.13
CA LYS A 45 -12.32 -4.46 13.80
C LYS A 45 -13.32 -3.61 13.02
N GLY A 46 -14.50 -4.16 12.81
CA GLY A 46 -15.56 -3.51 12.05
C GLY A 46 -15.40 -3.59 10.53
N LEU A 47 -14.37 -4.28 10.01
CA LEU A 47 -14.33 -4.66 8.61
C LEU A 47 -15.12 -5.95 8.38
N PRO A 48 -15.92 -6.03 7.30
CA PRO A 48 -16.67 -7.25 6.97
C PRO A 48 -15.72 -8.40 6.60
N ASN A 49 -15.81 -9.54 7.29
CA ASN A 49 -15.07 -10.77 6.99
C ASN A 49 -13.57 -10.55 6.64
N PRO A 50 -12.76 -9.94 7.52
CA PRO A 50 -11.38 -9.64 7.21
C PRO A 50 -10.61 -10.93 6.91
N THR A 51 -9.81 -10.90 5.83
CA THR A 51 -8.97 -12.02 5.45
C THR A 51 -7.80 -12.20 6.41
N ARG A 52 -7.10 -13.34 6.32
CA ARG A 52 -5.96 -13.66 7.20
C ARG A 52 -4.93 -12.53 7.34
N ILE A 53 -4.61 -11.83 6.24
CA ILE A 53 -3.60 -10.76 6.27
C ILE A 53 -4.03 -9.54 7.10
N PHE A 54 -5.34 -9.28 7.21
CA PHE A 54 -5.89 -8.25 8.10
C PHE A 54 -6.02 -8.76 9.54
N ARG A 55 -6.66 -9.93 9.75
CA ARG A 55 -6.86 -10.49 11.09
C ARG A 55 -5.56 -10.71 11.87
N ARG A 56 -4.47 -11.05 11.16
CA ARG A 56 -3.16 -11.38 11.75
C ARG A 56 -2.20 -10.19 11.82
N GLY A 57 -2.66 -8.98 11.51
CA GLY A 57 -1.83 -7.78 11.54
C GLY A 57 -0.67 -7.83 10.53
N VAL A 58 -0.83 -8.57 9.41
CA VAL A 58 0.12 -8.51 8.29
C VAL A 58 0.01 -7.16 7.60
N VAL A 59 -1.22 -6.68 7.36
CA VAL A 59 -1.48 -5.26 7.14
C VAL A 59 -1.44 -4.60 8.51
N PHE A 60 -0.37 -3.90 8.82
CA PHE A 60 -0.07 -3.44 10.17
C PHE A 60 -0.36 -1.95 10.40
N ALA A 61 -0.37 -1.15 9.34
CA ALA A 61 -0.57 0.28 9.42
C ALA A 61 -1.32 0.84 8.22
N HIS A 62 -1.80 2.07 8.37
CA HIS A 62 -2.43 2.85 7.30
C HIS A 62 -2.08 4.34 7.43
N ARG A 63 -2.44 5.08 6.38
CA ARG A 63 -2.47 6.54 6.36
C ARG A 63 -3.78 7.00 5.75
N GLY A 64 -4.68 7.56 6.57
CA GLY A 64 -5.95 8.12 6.10
C GLY A 64 -6.98 7.07 5.67
N PHE A 65 -7.11 5.95 6.42
CA PHE A 65 -8.09 4.89 6.10
C PHE A 65 -9.54 5.29 6.46
N GLU A 66 -9.74 6.33 7.24
CA GLU A 66 -11.03 6.77 7.78
C GLU A 66 -12.05 7.05 6.67
N TYR A 67 -11.65 7.71 5.58
CA TYR A 67 -12.51 7.98 4.42
C TYR A 67 -12.97 6.67 3.74
N VAL A 68 -12.04 5.72 3.55
CA VAL A 68 -12.34 4.41 2.98
C VAL A 68 -13.26 3.62 3.92
N LYS A 69 -12.97 3.60 5.21
CA LYS A 69 -13.80 2.93 6.22
C LYS A 69 -15.23 3.46 6.22
N ARG A 70 -15.41 4.78 6.20
CA ARG A 70 -16.72 5.42 6.11
C ARG A 70 -17.44 5.09 4.81
N ALA A 71 -16.72 4.98 3.69
CA ALA A 71 -17.31 4.56 2.42
C ALA A 71 -17.80 3.11 2.49
N ILE A 72 -17.00 2.20 3.07
CA ILE A 72 -17.39 0.80 3.30
C ILE A 72 -18.63 0.71 4.20
N ASP A 73 -18.62 1.37 5.35
CA ASP A 73 -19.72 1.35 6.32
C ASP A 73 -21.02 1.91 5.72
N GLY A 74 -20.90 2.99 4.95
CA GLY A 74 -22.03 3.65 4.27
C GLY A 74 -22.41 3.00 2.94
N LYS A 75 -21.74 1.94 2.50
CA LYS A 75 -21.90 1.31 1.17
C LYS A 75 -21.80 2.33 0.03
N ARG A 76 -20.92 3.32 0.20
CA ARG A 76 -20.64 4.37 -0.81
C ARG A 76 -19.51 3.93 -1.75
N PRO A 77 -19.45 4.49 -2.96
CA PRO A 77 -18.35 4.20 -3.90
C PRO A 77 -16.98 4.52 -3.30
N PHE A 78 -16.02 3.63 -3.53
CA PHE A 78 -14.61 3.84 -3.25
C PHE A 78 -13.78 3.05 -4.26
N ALA A 79 -12.50 3.36 -4.39
CA ALA A 79 -11.62 2.70 -5.33
C ALA A 79 -10.42 2.06 -4.64
N ILE A 80 -9.85 1.05 -5.29
CA ILE A 80 -8.53 0.53 -4.97
C ILE A 80 -7.63 0.64 -6.20
N LEU A 81 -6.44 1.19 -5.99
CA LEU A 81 -5.39 1.27 -7.02
C LEU A 81 -4.18 0.45 -6.60
N SER A 82 -3.65 -0.35 -7.52
CA SER A 82 -2.37 -1.03 -7.34
C SER A 82 -1.55 -1.00 -8.62
N GLY A 83 -0.22 -1.03 -8.48
CA GLY A 83 0.73 -0.99 -9.58
C GLY A 83 1.45 -2.31 -9.79
N LEU A 84 1.70 -2.64 -11.05
CA LEU A 84 2.49 -3.79 -11.48
C LEU A 84 3.69 -3.30 -12.26
N MET A 85 4.88 -3.31 -11.64
CA MET A 85 6.11 -3.03 -12.37
C MET A 85 6.59 -4.30 -13.07
N PRO A 86 6.60 -4.37 -14.40
CA PRO A 86 6.95 -5.57 -15.17
C PRO A 86 8.47 -5.77 -15.26
N SER A 87 9.17 -5.86 -14.14
CA SER A 87 10.63 -5.92 -14.04
C SER A 87 11.17 -7.24 -13.48
N GLY A 88 10.33 -8.17 -13.10
CA GLY A 88 10.74 -9.47 -12.55
C GLY A 88 9.54 -10.34 -12.19
N PRO A 89 9.71 -11.67 -12.02
CA PRO A 89 8.61 -12.58 -11.79
C PRO A 89 7.84 -12.28 -10.49
N PHE A 90 6.56 -12.62 -10.48
CA PHE A 90 5.64 -12.39 -9.38
C PHE A 90 5.86 -13.42 -8.27
N HIS A 91 6.30 -13.00 -7.10
CA HIS A 91 6.56 -13.87 -5.95
C HIS A 91 5.50 -13.74 -4.86
N LEU A 92 5.46 -14.71 -3.93
CA LEU A 92 4.48 -14.76 -2.84
C LEU A 92 4.47 -13.48 -1.98
N GLY A 93 5.61 -12.82 -1.79
CA GLY A 93 5.64 -11.54 -1.07
C GLY A 93 4.81 -10.43 -1.74
N LYS A 94 4.76 -10.39 -3.08
CA LYS A 94 3.90 -9.45 -3.83
C LYS A 94 2.43 -9.88 -3.81
N LYS A 95 2.14 -11.17 -3.62
CA LYS A 95 0.77 -11.68 -3.54
C LYS A 95 -0.02 -11.02 -2.39
N MET A 96 0.62 -10.56 -1.33
CA MET A 96 -0.05 -9.85 -0.23
C MET A 96 -0.72 -8.54 -0.67
N VAL A 97 -0.18 -7.87 -1.70
CA VAL A 97 -0.85 -6.70 -2.33
C VAL A 97 -2.10 -7.17 -3.07
N LEU A 98 -1.98 -8.25 -3.86
CA LEU A 98 -3.13 -8.82 -4.56
C LEU A 98 -4.23 -9.28 -3.57
N ASP A 99 -3.87 -9.91 -2.46
CA ASP A 99 -4.84 -10.33 -1.45
C ASP A 99 -5.64 -9.15 -0.88
N GLN A 100 -5.02 -7.96 -0.75
CA GLN A 100 -5.71 -6.73 -0.38
C GLN A 100 -6.64 -6.25 -1.51
N VAL A 101 -6.18 -6.28 -2.77
CA VAL A 101 -7.00 -5.91 -3.93
C VAL A 101 -8.27 -6.77 -3.98
N LEU A 102 -8.14 -8.09 -3.88
CA LEU A 102 -9.27 -9.01 -3.90
C LEU A 102 -10.23 -8.78 -2.74
N TYR A 103 -9.71 -8.49 -1.55
CA TYR A 103 -10.53 -8.20 -0.38
C TYR A 103 -11.36 -6.93 -0.57
N PHE A 104 -10.74 -5.82 -0.98
CA PHE A 104 -11.46 -4.57 -1.18
C PHE A 104 -12.40 -4.63 -2.39
N GLN A 105 -12.06 -5.36 -3.46
CA GLN A 105 -12.99 -5.65 -4.54
C GLN A 105 -14.22 -6.39 -4.01
N GLY A 106 -14.03 -7.37 -3.13
CA GLY A 106 -15.12 -8.10 -2.45
C GLY A 106 -16.02 -7.19 -1.60
N LEU A 107 -15.51 -6.06 -1.11
CA LEU A 107 -16.27 -5.04 -0.39
C LEU A 107 -16.91 -3.99 -1.33
N GLY A 108 -16.75 -4.13 -2.64
CA GLY A 108 -17.40 -3.26 -3.64
C GLY A 108 -16.51 -2.14 -4.20
N ALA A 109 -15.21 -2.17 -3.94
CA ALA A 109 -14.27 -1.22 -4.54
C ALA A 109 -14.23 -1.35 -6.07
N ASP A 110 -14.14 -0.22 -6.76
CA ASP A 110 -13.73 -0.20 -8.16
C ASP A 110 -12.21 -0.40 -8.22
N VAL A 111 -11.76 -1.36 -9.02
CA VAL A 111 -10.36 -1.79 -9.07
C VAL A 111 -9.64 -1.15 -10.25
N PHE A 112 -8.52 -0.50 -9.97
CA PHE A 112 -7.62 0.05 -10.97
C PHE A 112 -6.25 -0.61 -10.81
N LEU A 113 -5.81 -1.33 -11.84
CA LEU A 113 -4.50 -1.98 -11.87
C LEU A 113 -3.67 -1.38 -12.99
N LEU A 114 -2.62 -0.67 -12.63
CA LEU A 114 -1.71 -0.10 -13.60
C LEU A 114 -0.57 -1.08 -13.93
N VAL A 115 -0.22 -1.16 -15.20
CA VAL A 115 1.06 -1.69 -15.65
C VAL A 115 2.02 -0.53 -15.77
N ALA A 116 3.01 -0.48 -14.89
CA ALA A 116 3.98 0.62 -14.79
C ALA A 116 5.06 0.51 -15.89
N ASP A 117 4.64 0.55 -17.15
CA ASP A 117 5.51 0.40 -18.33
C ASP A 117 6.39 1.65 -18.55
N ILE A 118 5.91 2.86 -18.23
CA ILE A 118 6.72 4.10 -18.26
C ILE A 118 7.85 3.99 -17.24
N GLU A 119 7.55 3.59 -16.02
CA GLU A 119 8.53 3.44 -14.95
C GLU A 119 9.54 2.33 -15.27
N ALA A 120 9.07 1.18 -15.78
CA ALA A 120 9.93 0.08 -16.21
C ALA A 120 10.89 0.51 -17.34
N TYR A 121 10.43 1.33 -18.28
CA TYR A 121 11.27 1.91 -19.31
C TYR A 121 12.31 2.88 -18.70
N ALA A 122 11.86 3.83 -17.88
CA ALA A 122 12.70 4.90 -17.34
C ALA A 122 13.79 4.40 -16.37
N THR A 123 13.48 3.37 -15.57
CA THR A 123 14.35 2.90 -14.46
C THR A 123 15.02 1.56 -14.72
N ARG A 124 14.51 0.74 -15.67
CA ARG A 124 14.98 -0.62 -15.93
C ARG A 124 15.27 -0.90 -17.40
N ASN A 125 15.13 0.09 -18.28
CA ASN A 125 15.30 -0.03 -19.73
C ASN A 125 14.45 -1.16 -20.37
N VAL A 126 13.25 -1.42 -19.84
CA VAL A 126 12.32 -2.42 -20.39
C VAL A 126 11.51 -1.78 -21.52
N PRO A 127 11.59 -2.24 -22.77
CA PRO A 127 10.77 -1.73 -23.86
C PRO A 127 9.28 -1.93 -23.62
N PHE A 128 8.43 -0.96 -24.04
CA PHE A 128 6.98 -0.96 -23.76
C PHE A 128 6.27 -2.26 -24.16
N GLU A 129 6.54 -2.78 -25.37
CA GLU A 129 5.92 -4.03 -25.84
C GLU A 129 6.31 -5.23 -24.97
N LYS A 130 7.57 -5.30 -24.56
CA LYS A 130 8.04 -6.34 -23.64
C LYS A 130 7.40 -6.18 -22.26
N ALA A 131 7.26 -4.95 -21.78
CA ALA A 131 6.59 -4.66 -20.51
C ALA A 131 5.14 -5.16 -20.53
N ARG A 132 4.40 -4.89 -21.61
CA ARG A 132 3.01 -5.36 -21.79
C ARG A 132 2.92 -6.89 -21.77
N GLN A 133 3.70 -7.56 -22.63
CA GLN A 133 3.70 -9.02 -22.73
C GLN A 133 4.09 -9.66 -21.39
N TYR A 134 5.10 -9.11 -20.75
CA TYR A 134 5.58 -9.59 -19.46
C TYR A 134 4.51 -9.41 -18.36
N ALA A 135 3.82 -8.28 -18.35
CA ALA A 135 2.74 -8.03 -17.40
C ALA A 135 1.59 -9.02 -17.55
N ILE A 136 1.18 -9.34 -18.79
CA ILE A 136 0.13 -10.33 -19.05
C ILE A 136 0.54 -11.70 -18.49
N GLU A 137 1.69 -12.22 -18.89
CA GLU A 137 2.13 -13.58 -18.58
C GLU A 137 2.51 -13.78 -17.10
N ASN A 138 3.09 -12.76 -16.46
CA ASN A 138 3.66 -12.90 -15.13
C ASN A 138 2.86 -12.25 -14.01
N TYR A 139 1.81 -11.47 -14.34
CA TYR A 139 0.99 -10.79 -13.33
C TYR A 139 -0.50 -10.93 -13.59
N ILE A 140 -1.00 -10.45 -14.73
CA ILE A 140 -2.44 -10.32 -14.98
C ILE A 140 -3.13 -11.69 -14.94
N LEU A 141 -2.55 -12.70 -15.59
CA LEU A 141 -3.07 -14.06 -15.56
C LEU A 141 -3.16 -14.61 -14.14
N TYR A 142 -2.18 -14.31 -13.28
CA TYR A 142 -2.22 -14.73 -11.87
C TYR A 142 -3.26 -13.96 -11.05
N TYR A 143 -3.47 -12.67 -11.33
CA TYR A 143 -4.53 -11.90 -10.69
C TYR A 143 -5.90 -12.50 -10.99
N ILE A 144 -6.17 -12.82 -12.26
CA ILE A 144 -7.41 -13.46 -12.69
C ILE A 144 -7.54 -14.87 -12.08
N ALA A 145 -6.48 -15.69 -12.14
CA ALA A 145 -6.43 -17.04 -11.58
C ALA A 145 -6.68 -17.06 -10.06
N LEU A 146 -6.23 -16.04 -9.33
CA LEU A 146 -6.42 -15.91 -7.88
C LEU A 146 -7.74 -15.26 -7.49
N GLY A 147 -8.61 -14.91 -8.46
CA GLY A 147 -9.98 -14.53 -8.20
C GLY A 147 -10.36 -13.08 -8.47
N LEU A 148 -9.50 -12.31 -9.16
CA LEU A 148 -9.88 -10.99 -9.63
C LEU A 148 -11.10 -11.10 -10.55
N LYS A 149 -12.10 -10.24 -10.32
CA LYS A 149 -13.34 -10.20 -11.12
C LYS A 149 -13.26 -9.06 -12.14
N PRO A 150 -13.83 -9.23 -13.36
CA PRO A 150 -13.81 -8.19 -14.38
C PRO A 150 -14.75 -7.02 -14.07
N ASP A 151 -15.82 -7.29 -13.30
CA ASP A 151 -16.78 -6.24 -12.93
C ASP A 151 -16.08 -5.14 -12.14
N LYS A 152 -16.27 -3.89 -12.57
CA LYS A 152 -15.64 -2.71 -11.98
C LYS A 152 -14.10 -2.82 -11.85
N CYS A 153 -13.45 -3.50 -12.78
CA CYS A 153 -12.01 -3.67 -12.82
C CYS A 153 -11.44 -3.16 -14.13
N GLN A 154 -10.45 -2.29 -14.04
CA GLN A 154 -9.71 -1.77 -15.19
C GLN A 154 -8.22 -2.07 -15.02
N ILE A 155 -7.64 -2.79 -15.98
CA ILE A 155 -6.19 -2.96 -16.08
C ILE A 155 -5.72 -2.13 -17.27
N TYR A 156 -4.81 -1.18 -17.02
CA TYR A 156 -4.35 -0.26 -18.05
C TYR A 156 -2.81 -0.14 -18.07
N LEU A 157 -2.26 0.26 -19.21
CA LEU A 157 -0.86 0.63 -19.33
C LEU A 157 -0.70 2.13 -19.04
N GLN A 158 0.24 2.52 -18.21
CA GLN A 158 0.55 3.94 -17.94
C GLN A 158 0.77 4.72 -19.24
N SER A 159 1.53 4.14 -20.19
CA SER A 159 1.84 4.79 -21.47
C SER A 159 0.61 5.07 -22.33
N LYS A 160 -0.48 4.33 -22.15
CA LYS A 160 -1.74 4.47 -22.89
C LYS A 160 -2.75 5.35 -22.18
N ARG A 161 -2.73 5.43 -20.86
CA ARG A 161 -3.66 6.23 -20.07
C ARG A 161 -3.29 7.74 -20.10
N THR A 162 -3.95 8.51 -20.97
CA THR A 162 -3.66 9.94 -21.17
C THR A 162 -3.87 10.74 -19.89
N ALA A 163 -4.97 10.50 -19.17
CA ALA A 163 -5.29 11.20 -17.93
C ALA A 163 -4.18 11.09 -16.85
N VAL A 164 -3.45 9.98 -16.79
CA VAL A 164 -2.31 9.81 -15.86
C VAL A 164 -1.20 10.81 -16.18
N LYS A 165 -0.87 10.96 -17.46
CA LYS A 165 0.18 11.90 -17.92
C LYS A 165 -0.25 13.35 -17.74
N ASP A 166 -1.50 13.66 -18.05
CA ASP A 166 -2.06 15.00 -17.93
C ASP A 166 -2.09 15.46 -16.47
N ILE A 167 -2.59 14.60 -15.57
CA ILE A 167 -2.58 14.87 -14.13
C ILE A 167 -1.13 14.96 -13.62
N GLY A 168 -0.27 14.01 -13.96
CA GLY A 168 1.14 14.03 -13.52
C GLY A 168 1.85 15.34 -13.92
N TYR A 169 1.66 15.80 -15.15
CA TYR A 169 2.22 17.06 -15.61
C TYR A 169 1.59 18.27 -14.90
N THR A 170 0.26 18.36 -14.88
CA THR A 170 -0.46 19.50 -14.27
C THR A 170 -0.16 19.63 -12.78
N MET A 171 -0.16 18.52 -12.05
CA MET A 171 0.10 18.47 -10.61
C MET A 171 1.57 18.78 -10.28
N GLY A 172 2.48 18.52 -11.21
CA GLY A 172 3.90 18.86 -11.10
C GLY A 172 4.17 20.35 -10.83
N LYS A 173 3.21 21.25 -11.19
CA LYS A 173 3.28 22.68 -10.84
C LYS A 173 3.39 22.94 -9.32
N LYS A 174 2.94 21.99 -8.50
CA LYS A 174 2.95 22.11 -7.02
C LYS A 174 4.19 21.51 -6.36
N VAL A 175 5.12 20.98 -7.15
CA VAL A 175 6.35 20.34 -6.64
C VAL A 175 7.57 21.00 -7.27
N ASN A 176 8.56 21.33 -6.46
CA ASN A 176 9.83 21.86 -6.94
C ASN A 176 10.96 20.81 -6.89
N TRP A 177 12.08 21.11 -7.57
CA TRP A 177 13.25 20.24 -7.63
C TRP A 177 13.81 19.87 -6.25
N SER A 178 13.87 20.86 -5.32
CA SER A 178 14.40 20.62 -3.98
C SER A 178 13.56 19.58 -3.21
N THR A 179 12.24 19.64 -3.34
CA THR A 179 11.32 18.65 -2.75
C THR A 179 11.57 17.27 -3.34
N MET A 180 11.67 17.15 -4.68
CA MET A 180 11.94 15.89 -5.37
C MET A 180 13.28 15.29 -4.95
N LYS A 181 14.32 16.12 -4.88
CA LYS A 181 15.65 15.69 -4.44
C LYS A 181 15.65 15.24 -2.98
N ALA A 182 14.92 15.93 -2.09
CA ALA A 182 14.83 15.58 -0.68
C ALA A 182 14.09 14.23 -0.45
N ILE A 183 13.02 13.99 -1.20
CA ILE A 183 12.22 12.77 -1.06
C ILE A 183 12.90 11.56 -1.69
N TYR A 184 13.45 11.70 -2.92
CA TYR A 184 13.89 10.58 -3.75
C TYR A 184 15.41 10.45 -3.88
N GLY A 185 16.18 11.38 -3.32
CA GLY A 185 17.64 11.34 -3.39
C GLY A 185 18.21 11.58 -4.79
N PHE A 186 17.45 12.20 -5.69
CA PHE A 186 17.91 12.46 -7.06
C PHE A 186 19.18 13.28 -7.09
N GLY A 187 20.16 12.83 -7.88
CA GLY A 187 21.41 13.52 -8.16
C GLY A 187 21.43 14.14 -9.55
N ASP A 188 22.51 14.86 -9.86
CA ASP A 188 22.66 15.59 -11.12
C ASP A 188 22.73 14.65 -12.35
N GLN A 189 23.06 13.38 -12.15
CA GLN A 189 23.10 12.36 -13.20
C GLN A 189 21.80 11.57 -13.36
N THR A 190 20.76 11.87 -12.56
CA THR A 190 19.46 11.22 -12.68
C THR A 190 18.79 11.66 -13.98
N ASN A 191 18.43 10.70 -14.85
CA ASN A 191 17.76 11.04 -16.11
C ASN A 191 16.35 11.61 -15.85
N MET A 192 15.89 12.49 -16.76
CA MET A 192 14.63 13.20 -16.59
C MET A 192 13.41 12.27 -16.55
N ALA A 193 13.42 11.17 -17.29
CA ALA A 193 12.31 10.19 -17.25
C ALA A 193 12.16 9.58 -15.84
N HIS A 194 13.28 9.31 -15.16
CA HIS A 194 13.27 8.85 -13.78
C HIS A 194 12.77 9.93 -12.82
N VAL A 195 13.18 11.20 -13.05
CA VAL A 195 12.68 12.34 -12.25
C VAL A 195 11.17 12.54 -12.39
N PHE A 196 10.62 12.28 -13.58
CA PHE A 196 9.17 12.37 -13.82
C PHE A 196 8.38 11.17 -13.29
N SER A 197 8.99 10.02 -13.06
CA SER A 197 8.29 8.80 -12.61
C SER A 197 7.42 9.01 -11.36
N PRO A 198 7.86 9.71 -10.29
CA PRO A 198 6.99 10.00 -9.16
C PRO A 198 5.76 10.85 -9.50
N LEU A 199 5.87 11.78 -10.46
CA LEU A 199 4.73 12.59 -10.90
C LEU A 199 3.73 11.76 -11.73
N ILE A 200 4.23 10.83 -12.53
CA ILE A 200 3.36 9.85 -13.22
C ILE A 200 2.63 8.99 -12.20
N GLN A 201 3.28 8.56 -11.12
CA GLN A 201 2.63 7.81 -10.05
C GLN A 201 1.58 8.66 -9.29
N VAL A 202 1.83 9.95 -9.08
CA VAL A 202 0.80 10.90 -8.60
C VAL A 202 -0.39 10.91 -9.56
N GLY A 203 -0.13 10.94 -10.86
CA GLY A 203 -1.15 10.84 -11.91
C GLY A 203 -1.96 9.55 -11.79
N ASP A 204 -1.30 8.39 -11.59
CA ASP A 204 -1.97 7.11 -11.39
C ASP A 204 -2.90 7.14 -10.16
N ILE A 205 -2.45 7.68 -9.05
CA ILE A 205 -3.22 7.70 -7.80
C ILE A 205 -4.40 8.68 -7.88
N LEU A 206 -4.24 9.82 -8.52
CA LEU A 206 -5.28 10.87 -8.54
C LEU A 206 -6.25 10.76 -9.72
N HIS A 207 -5.84 10.21 -10.90
CA HIS A 207 -6.76 10.14 -12.04
C HIS A 207 -8.01 9.30 -11.76
N VAL A 208 -7.92 8.28 -10.91
CA VAL A 208 -9.07 7.43 -10.54
C VAL A 208 -10.16 8.20 -9.77
N GLN A 209 -9.83 9.42 -9.32
CA GLN A 209 -10.76 10.32 -8.66
C GLN A 209 -11.38 11.35 -9.61
N LEU A 210 -11.03 11.35 -10.89
CA LEU A 210 -11.70 12.19 -11.88
C LEU A 210 -13.11 11.67 -12.19
N GLU A 211 -14.02 12.58 -12.53
CA GLU A 211 -15.40 12.26 -12.88
C GLU A 211 -15.49 11.20 -14.00
N LYS A 212 -14.64 11.30 -15.02
CA LYS A 212 -14.51 10.31 -16.12
C LYS A 212 -14.33 8.86 -15.61
N TYR A 213 -13.74 8.68 -14.43
CA TYR A 213 -13.49 7.37 -13.82
C TYR A 213 -14.38 7.09 -12.61
N GLY A 214 -15.43 7.89 -12.42
CA GLY A 214 -16.43 7.70 -11.36
C GLY A 214 -16.11 8.36 -10.02
N GLY A 215 -15.12 9.26 -9.99
CA GLY A 215 -14.74 10.03 -8.80
C GLY A 215 -15.44 11.40 -8.71
N PRO A 216 -15.00 12.23 -7.74
CA PRO A 216 -14.06 11.93 -6.67
C PRO A 216 -14.63 10.97 -5.63
N ARG A 217 -13.77 10.13 -5.10
CA ARG A 217 -14.10 9.12 -4.09
C ARG A 217 -12.85 8.68 -3.32
N PRO A 218 -13.01 8.15 -2.08
CA PRO A 218 -11.88 7.60 -1.35
C PRO A 218 -11.17 6.52 -2.16
N THR A 219 -9.83 6.57 -2.17
CA THR A 219 -9.01 5.63 -2.93
C THR A 219 -7.98 5.00 -2.00
N VAL A 220 -7.96 3.66 -1.92
CA VAL A 220 -6.96 2.90 -1.17
C VAL A 220 -5.84 2.41 -2.08
N VAL A 221 -4.60 2.53 -1.62
CA VAL A 221 -3.39 2.10 -2.34
C VAL A 221 -2.61 1.16 -1.43
N PRO A 222 -2.73 -0.17 -1.61
CA PRO A 222 -1.98 -1.14 -0.82
C PRO A 222 -0.52 -1.18 -1.28
N VAL A 223 0.40 -0.92 -0.35
CA VAL A 223 1.83 -0.79 -0.65
C VAL A 223 2.71 -1.37 0.47
N GLY A 224 3.98 -1.60 0.17
CA GLY A 224 5.01 -1.72 1.19
C GLY A 224 5.30 -0.36 1.83
N VAL A 225 5.83 -0.34 3.04
CA VAL A 225 6.16 0.91 3.75
C VAL A 225 7.22 1.74 3.02
N ASP A 226 8.05 1.10 2.22
CA ASP A 226 9.03 1.74 1.32
C ASP A 226 8.38 2.68 0.29
N GLN A 227 7.09 2.54 0.03
CA GLN A 227 6.32 3.38 -0.88
C GLN A 227 5.59 4.55 -0.19
N ASP A 228 5.71 4.72 1.13
CA ASP A 228 5.08 5.84 1.86
C ASP A 228 5.48 7.22 1.32
N PRO A 229 6.72 7.47 0.87
CA PRO A 229 7.08 8.76 0.27
C PRO A 229 6.18 9.16 -0.91
N HIS A 230 5.78 8.21 -1.76
CA HIS A 230 4.85 8.47 -2.87
C HIS A 230 3.44 8.80 -2.38
N ILE A 231 2.95 8.09 -1.37
CA ILE A 231 1.62 8.36 -0.77
C ILE A 231 1.62 9.76 -0.15
N ARG A 232 2.65 10.14 0.59
CA ARG A 232 2.78 11.47 1.20
C ARG A 232 2.82 12.57 0.15
N LEU A 233 3.70 12.45 -0.85
CA LEU A 233 3.78 13.41 -1.95
C LEU A 233 2.42 13.60 -2.63
N THR A 234 1.72 12.50 -2.93
CA THR A 234 0.41 12.56 -3.57
C THR A 234 -0.64 13.24 -2.69
N ARG A 235 -0.64 12.97 -1.38
CA ARG A 235 -1.53 13.63 -0.42
C ARG A 235 -1.28 15.13 -0.34
N ASP A 236 -0.02 15.55 -0.28
CA ASP A 236 0.36 16.97 -0.24
C ASP A 236 -0.08 17.69 -1.51
N ILE A 237 0.12 17.06 -2.67
CA ILE A 237 -0.35 17.59 -3.95
C ILE A 237 -1.88 17.66 -3.98
N ALA A 238 -2.58 16.59 -3.64
CA ALA A 238 -4.05 16.57 -3.59
C ALA A 238 -4.59 17.69 -2.70
N ALA A 239 -4.03 17.83 -1.48
CA ALA A 239 -4.38 18.90 -0.56
C ALA A 239 -4.14 20.28 -1.15
N SER A 240 -3.09 20.48 -1.99
CA SER A 240 -2.76 21.78 -2.59
C SER A 240 -3.79 22.27 -3.61
N TYR A 241 -4.65 21.39 -4.11
CA TYR A 241 -5.74 21.69 -5.05
C TYR A 241 -7.11 21.79 -4.37
N ARG A 242 -7.18 21.64 -3.05
CA ARG A 242 -8.41 21.83 -2.26
C ARG A 242 -8.64 23.31 -1.94
N LEU A 243 -9.89 23.73 -1.91
CA LEU A 243 -10.29 25.08 -1.46
C LEU A 243 -10.33 25.19 0.06
N TYR A 244 -10.67 24.11 0.73
CA TYR A 244 -10.79 24.06 2.18
C TYR A 244 -9.77 23.13 2.81
N ASN A 245 -9.46 23.41 4.07
CA ASN A 245 -8.72 22.53 4.96
C ASN A 245 -9.45 22.44 6.30
N VAL A 246 -9.82 21.25 6.72
CA VAL A 246 -10.41 20.99 8.04
C VAL A 246 -9.32 20.50 8.97
N MET A 247 -9.08 21.24 10.04
CA MET A 247 -8.03 20.88 10.98
C MET A 247 -8.27 21.41 12.38
N LYS A 248 -7.60 20.81 13.35
CA LYS A 248 -7.54 21.30 14.71
C LYS A 248 -6.56 22.48 14.77
N ALA A 249 -7.04 23.62 15.24
CA ALA A 249 -6.24 24.81 15.46
C ALA A 249 -5.35 24.65 16.72
N LYS A 250 -4.38 25.56 16.90
CA LYS A 250 -3.46 25.53 18.03
C LYS A 250 -4.15 25.61 19.40
N ASP A 251 -5.31 26.26 19.46
CA ASP A 251 -6.15 26.39 20.67
C ASP A 251 -7.04 25.17 20.94
N GLY A 252 -6.94 24.14 20.09
CA GLY A 252 -7.67 22.88 20.23
C GLY A 252 -9.05 22.85 19.56
N ARG A 253 -9.56 23.97 19.05
CA ARG A 253 -10.83 24.05 18.31
C ARG A 253 -10.69 23.45 16.91
N LEU A 254 -11.78 22.93 16.36
CA LEU A 254 -11.83 22.60 14.94
C LEU A 254 -12.15 23.83 14.11
N GLY A 255 -11.51 23.94 12.95
CA GLY A 255 -11.75 25.01 12.01
C GLY A 255 -11.72 24.52 10.56
N VAL A 256 -12.54 25.16 9.74
CA VAL A 256 -12.49 25.11 8.27
C VAL A 256 -11.72 26.34 7.82
N PHE A 257 -10.60 26.13 7.13
CA PHE A 257 -9.74 27.21 6.65
C PHE A 257 -9.82 27.29 5.13
N VAL A 258 -10.16 28.48 4.59
CA VAL A 258 -10.15 28.75 3.15
C VAL A 258 -8.71 28.97 2.68
N LYS A 259 -8.28 28.24 1.67
CA LYS A 259 -6.87 28.18 1.20
C LYS A 259 -6.57 29.15 0.06
N VAL A 260 -7.57 29.80 -0.49
CA VAL A 260 -7.45 30.75 -1.60
C VAL A 260 -7.68 32.17 -1.13
N ASP A 261 -7.28 33.14 -1.95
CA ASP A 261 -7.46 34.58 -1.65
C ASP A 261 -8.71 35.16 -2.32
N GLU A 262 -9.24 34.45 -3.31
CA GLU A 262 -10.42 34.86 -4.09
C GLU A 262 -11.71 34.32 -3.45
N ASP A 263 -12.79 35.11 -3.51
CA ASP A 263 -14.15 34.74 -3.07
C ASP A 263 -14.25 34.24 -1.62
N VAL A 264 -13.36 34.67 -0.72
CA VAL A 264 -13.24 34.13 0.65
C VAL A 264 -14.55 34.18 1.41
N ASP A 265 -15.24 35.32 1.39
CA ASP A 265 -16.51 35.52 2.13
C ASP A 265 -17.58 34.54 1.63
N ARG A 266 -17.68 34.36 0.31
CA ARG A 266 -18.60 33.40 -0.28
C ARG A 266 -18.26 31.97 0.08
N LEU A 267 -16.97 31.63 0.11
CA LEU A 267 -16.50 30.29 0.50
C LEU A 267 -16.79 30.02 1.97
N ILE A 268 -16.63 31.01 2.85
CA ILE A 268 -17.01 30.90 4.27
C ILE A 268 -18.52 30.70 4.43
N GLU A 269 -19.36 31.43 3.70
CA GLU A 269 -20.83 31.25 3.77
C GLU A 269 -21.24 29.85 3.26
N LEU A 270 -20.62 29.33 2.21
CA LEU A 270 -20.85 27.96 1.76
C LEU A 270 -20.43 26.94 2.83
N ALA A 271 -19.27 27.15 3.46
CA ALA A 271 -18.81 26.28 4.55
C ALA A 271 -19.78 26.33 5.76
N LYS A 272 -20.29 27.51 6.12
CA LYS A 272 -21.30 27.66 7.18
C LYS A 272 -22.57 26.87 6.88
N ALA A 273 -23.08 27.00 5.64
CA ALA A 273 -24.26 26.26 5.21
C ALA A 273 -24.05 24.75 5.29
N ALA A 274 -22.90 24.25 4.81
CA ALA A 274 -22.54 22.85 4.84
C ALA A 274 -22.41 22.31 6.28
N VAL A 275 -21.63 23.00 7.10
CA VAL A 275 -21.41 22.64 8.50
C VAL A 275 -22.71 22.68 9.29
N GLY A 276 -23.54 23.71 9.05
CA GLY A 276 -24.87 23.81 9.62
C GLY A 276 -25.81 22.68 9.21
N GLY A 277 -25.71 22.23 7.94
CA GLY A 277 -26.44 21.07 7.42
C GLY A 277 -26.08 19.75 8.12
N LEU A 278 -24.86 19.62 8.64
CA LEU A 278 -24.43 18.49 9.47
C LEU A 278 -24.89 18.61 10.94
N GLY A 279 -25.57 19.71 11.31
CA GLY A 279 -26.14 19.90 12.63
C GLY A 279 -25.29 20.71 13.62
N PHE A 280 -24.12 21.20 13.20
CA PHE A 280 -23.30 22.07 14.06
C PHE A 280 -23.92 23.49 14.15
N LYS A 281 -23.94 24.06 15.36
CA LYS A 281 -24.64 25.33 15.63
C LYS A 281 -23.73 26.41 16.19
N LYS A 282 -22.59 26.07 16.77
CA LYS A 282 -21.68 27.01 17.41
C LYS A 282 -20.55 27.43 16.48
N LEU A 283 -20.90 28.20 15.46
CA LEU A 283 -20.01 28.65 14.41
C LEU A 283 -19.48 30.06 14.74
N GLU A 284 -18.17 30.24 14.51
CA GLU A 284 -17.49 31.53 14.72
C GLU A 284 -16.62 31.82 13.48
N ASP A 285 -16.97 32.89 12.78
CA ASP A 285 -16.23 33.39 11.64
C ASP A 285 -15.08 34.31 12.07
N ILE A 286 -13.87 34.01 11.64
CA ILE A 286 -12.71 34.89 11.90
C ILE A 286 -12.07 35.27 10.56
N PRO A 287 -12.52 36.40 9.95
CA PRO A 287 -12.07 36.83 8.62
C PRO A 287 -10.56 36.98 8.50
N LYS A 288 -9.89 37.48 9.57
CA LYS A 288 -8.43 37.62 9.60
C LYS A 288 -7.67 36.33 9.26
N TYR A 289 -8.23 35.18 9.60
CA TYR A 289 -7.62 33.88 9.38
C TYR A 289 -8.29 33.11 8.24
N LYS A 290 -9.25 33.73 7.53
CA LYS A 290 -10.09 33.05 6.52
C LYS A 290 -10.66 31.73 7.06
N ALA A 291 -11.13 31.75 8.29
CA ALA A 291 -11.46 30.56 9.05
C ALA A 291 -12.86 30.61 9.63
N LEU A 292 -13.55 29.49 9.56
CA LEU A 292 -14.78 29.19 10.27
C LEU A 292 -14.46 28.19 11.38
N TYR A 293 -14.50 28.62 12.64
CA TYR A 293 -14.36 27.73 13.79
C TYR A 293 -15.69 27.08 14.15
N ILE A 294 -15.64 25.82 14.58
CA ILE A 294 -16.79 24.99 14.92
C ILE A 294 -16.62 24.56 16.39
N ASN A 295 -17.17 25.35 17.28
CA ASN A 295 -16.95 25.26 18.74
C ASN A 295 -17.63 24.04 19.41
N ASP A 296 -18.57 23.37 18.71
CA ASP A 296 -19.27 22.16 19.16
C ASP A 296 -18.80 20.88 18.39
N ALA A 297 -17.76 20.98 17.55
CA ALA A 297 -17.17 19.83 16.86
C ALA A 297 -16.00 19.20 17.65
N LYS A 298 -15.78 17.90 17.41
CA LYS A 298 -14.72 17.09 17.99
C LYS A 298 -13.80 16.55 16.88
N GLU A 299 -12.64 16.06 17.25
CA GLU A 299 -11.66 15.51 16.30
C GLU A 299 -12.24 14.41 15.37
N ALA A 300 -13.17 13.60 15.89
CA ALA A 300 -13.89 12.60 15.09
C ALA A 300 -14.76 13.20 13.96
N ASP A 301 -15.06 14.49 14.03
CA ASP A 301 -15.89 15.19 13.04
C ASP A 301 -15.07 15.72 11.85
N ILE A 302 -13.73 15.66 11.89
CA ILE A 302 -12.86 16.15 10.82
C ILE A 302 -13.23 15.50 9.48
N VAL A 303 -13.30 14.19 9.42
CA VAL A 303 -13.58 13.47 8.17
C VAL A 303 -15.00 13.73 7.65
N PRO A 304 -16.07 13.65 8.44
CA PRO A 304 -17.40 14.05 7.99
C PRO A 304 -17.49 15.49 7.45
N LEU A 305 -16.85 16.44 8.14
CA LEU A 305 -16.79 17.84 7.71
C LEU A 305 -16.02 17.99 6.39
N ASP A 306 -14.88 17.32 6.27
CA ASP A 306 -14.06 17.39 5.06
C ASP A 306 -14.77 16.75 3.85
N GLU A 307 -15.48 15.62 4.04
CA GLU A 307 -16.29 14.99 2.98
C GLU A 307 -17.39 15.92 2.46
N GLU A 308 -18.05 16.66 3.33
CA GLU A 308 -19.08 17.62 2.92
C GLU A 308 -18.48 18.81 2.16
N LEU A 309 -17.31 19.29 2.56
CA LEU A 309 -16.60 20.34 1.83
C LEU A 309 -16.08 19.86 0.49
N ILE A 310 -15.63 18.59 0.37
CA ILE A 310 -15.30 17.96 -0.91
C ILE A 310 -16.49 18.03 -1.86
N ARG A 311 -17.70 17.70 -1.38
CA ARG A 311 -18.93 17.78 -2.20
C ARG A 311 -19.17 19.20 -2.74
N ILE A 312 -19.01 20.22 -1.91
CA ILE A 312 -19.14 21.63 -2.31
C ILE A 312 -18.09 22.00 -3.36
N GLU A 313 -16.85 21.58 -3.17
CA GLU A 313 -15.78 21.83 -4.14
C GLU A 313 -16.06 21.19 -5.50
N GLN A 314 -16.65 19.99 -5.52
CA GLN A 314 -17.10 19.31 -6.75
C GLN A 314 -18.16 20.12 -7.50
N GLU A 315 -19.20 20.57 -6.78
CA GLU A 315 -20.28 21.37 -7.35
C GLU A 315 -19.78 22.67 -7.97
N ARG A 316 -18.60 23.13 -7.57
CA ARG A 316 -17.92 24.30 -8.13
C ARG A 316 -16.94 23.96 -9.28
N GLY A 317 -16.83 22.71 -9.68
CA GLY A 317 -15.94 22.27 -10.76
C GLY A 317 -14.47 22.14 -10.34
N GLY A 318 -14.16 22.09 -9.04
CA GLY A 318 -12.84 21.79 -8.53
C GLY A 318 -12.50 20.29 -8.63
N TYR A 319 -11.23 19.95 -8.57
CA TYR A 319 -10.81 18.53 -8.49
C TYR A 319 -11.35 17.82 -7.25
N ALA A 320 -11.44 18.51 -6.13
CA ALA A 320 -12.01 18.02 -4.87
C ALA A 320 -11.48 16.63 -4.46
N PHE A 321 -10.18 16.42 -4.62
CA PHE A 321 -9.54 15.13 -4.32
C PHE A 321 -9.70 14.75 -2.84
N TYR A 322 -10.13 13.53 -2.61
CA TYR A 322 -9.92 12.87 -1.32
C TYR A 322 -8.43 12.61 -1.11
N PRO A 323 -7.91 12.76 0.12
CA PRO A 323 -6.54 12.38 0.40
C PRO A 323 -6.38 10.86 0.20
N PRO A 324 -5.46 10.40 -0.70
CA PRO A 324 -5.28 8.97 -0.93
C PRO A 324 -4.91 8.24 0.36
N CYS A 325 -5.48 7.05 0.53
CA CYS A 325 -5.20 6.17 1.66
C CYS A 325 -4.10 5.18 1.30
N GLY A 326 -3.04 5.09 2.11
CA GLY A 326 -2.07 3.98 2.05
C GLY A 326 -2.41 2.90 3.06
N THR A 327 -2.38 1.62 2.66
CA THR A 327 -2.37 0.49 3.59
C THR A 327 -1.03 -0.24 3.47
N TYR A 328 -0.38 -0.48 4.62
CA TYR A 328 1.00 -0.97 4.66
C TYR A 328 1.06 -2.39 5.22
N HIS A 329 1.63 -3.29 4.43
CA HIS A 329 1.82 -4.68 4.84
C HIS A 329 3.27 -4.97 5.21
N ARG A 330 3.47 -5.97 6.08
CA ARG A 330 4.79 -6.46 6.47
C ARG A 330 5.50 -7.03 5.24
N LEU A 331 6.81 -6.86 5.19
CA LEU A 331 7.64 -7.50 4.16
C LEU A 331 7.78 -8.99 4.49
N MET A 332 7.66 -9.84 3.46
CA MET A 332 7.90 -11.26 3.62
C MET A 332 9.38 -11.58 3.60
N SER A 333 9.85 -12.37 4.55
CA SER A 333 11.22 -12.85 4.62
C SER A 333 11.55 -13.76 3.41
N GLY A 334 12.74 -13.59 2.89
CA GLY A 334 13.28 -14.50 1.88
C GLY A 334 13.59 -15.87 2.48
N LEU A 335 13.50 -16.92 1.66
CA LEU A 335 13.76 -18.30 2.09
C LEU A 335 15.19 -18.51 2.60
N THR A 336 16.13 -17.71 2.13
CA THR A 336 17.55 -17.75 2.50
C THR A 336 17.94 -16.73 3.57
N GLY A 337 16.98 -15.95 4.04
CA GLY A 337 17.16 -14.79 4.91
C GLY A 337 17.07 -13.47 4.15
N GLY A 338 16.93 -12.34 4.87
CA GLY A 338 16.67 -11.04 4.27
C GLY A 338 15.24 -10.92 3.69
N LYS A 339 14.98 -9.92 2.81
CA LYS A 339 13.69 -9.70 2.16
C LYS A 339 13.53 -10.65 0.96
N MET A 340 12.32 -11.18 0.75
CA MET A 340 11.98 -11.89 -0.49
C MET A 340 12.05 -10.94 -1.69
N SER A 341 12.82 -11.31 -2.72
CA SER A 341 13.09 -10.42 -3.86
C SER A 341 13.17 -11.18 -5.19
N SER A 342 12.60 -10.57 -6.24
CA SER A 342 12.72 -11.10 -7.62
C SER A 342 14.15 -11.09 -8.14
N SER A 343 15.03 -10.22 -7.64
CA SER A 343 16.44 -10.12 -8.02
C SER A 343 17.32 -11.22 -7.41
N VAL A 344 16.83 -11.94 -6.40
CA VAL A 344 17.52 -13.06 -5.74
C VAL A 344 16.63 -14.31 -5.83
N PRO A 345 16.64 -15.06 -6.93
CA PRO A 345 15.67 -16.14 -7.19
C PRO A 345 15.59 -17.21 -6.11
N GLN A 346 16.71 -17.53 -5.44
CA GLN A 346 16.74 -18.51 -4.35
C GLN A 346 16.01 -18.03 -3.08
N SER A 347 15.83 -16.72 -2.94
CA SER A 347 15.12 -16.13 -1.80
C SER A 347 13.61 -16.16 -1.96
N ALA A 348 13.08 -16.47 -3.16
CA ALA A 348 11.67 -16.27 -3.48
C ALA A 348 11.00 -17.53 -4.07
N ILE A 349 9.73 -17.72 -3.69
CA ILE A 349 8.81 -18.62 -4.40
C ILE A 349 8.00 -17.74 -5.35
N PHE A 350 8.15 -18.03 -6.66
CA PHE A 350 7.44 -17.32 -7.71
C PHE A 350 6.10 -18.00 -8.03
N LEU A 351 5.11 -17.24 -8.45
CA LEU A 351 3.85 -17.83 -8.91
C LEU A 351 4.02 -18.62 -10.22
N THR A 352 5.16 -18.42 -10.90
CA THR A 352 5.57 -19.19 -12.09
C THR A 352 6.26 -20.51 -11.76
N ASP A 353 6.63 -20.76 -10.50
CA ASP A 353 7.25 -22.03 -10.11
C ASP A 353 6.27 -23.18 -10.31
N THR A 354 6.77 -24.31 -10.73
CA THR A 354 6.01 -25.57 -10.70
C THR A 354 5.80 -26.04 -9.27
N PRO A 355 4.82 -26.93 -9.01
CA PRO A 355 4.60 -27.47 -7.67
C PRO A 355 5.86 -28.06 -7.02
N ASP A 356 6.70 -28.75 -7.81
CA ASP A 356 7.94 -29.36 -7.32
C ASP A 356 9.09 -28.37 -7.12
N GLU A 357 9.20 -27.32 -7.95
CA GLU A 357 10.16 -26.24 -7.74
C GLU A 357 9.86 -25.48 -6.45
N ALA A 358 8.58 -25.10 -6.23
CA ALA A 358 8.16 -24.43 -5.01
C ALA A 358 8.44 -25.30 -3.77
N ALA A 359 8.12 -26.59 -3.82
CA ALA A 359 8.40 -27.53 -2.75
C ALA A 359 9.91 -27.72 -2.49
N SER A 360 10.73 -27.74 -3.54
CA SER A 360 12.20 -27.84 -3.44
C SER A 360 12.80 -26.61 -2.76
N LYS A 361 12.33 -25.41 -3.12
CA LYS A 361 12.73 -24.16 -2.45
C LYS A 361 12.40 -24.18 -0.95
N ILE A 362 11.21 -24.65 -0.57
CA ILE A 362 10.79 -24.79 0.84
C ILE A 362 11.68 -25.79 1.58
N LYS A 363 12.07 -26.90 0.95
CA LYS A 363 12.96 -27.90 1.56
C LYS A 363 14.26 -27.26 2.03
N ASN A 364 14.81 -26.33 1.26
CA ASN A 364 16.13 -25.72 1.49
C ASN A 364 16.07 -24.40 2.27
N CYS A 365 14.86 -23.91 2.66
CA CYS A 365 14.71 -22.63 3.30
C CYS A 365 15.25 -22.60 4.75
N LYS A 366 15.62 -21.38 5.21
CA LYS A 366 16.03 -21.13 6.59
C LYS A 366 14.83 -21.30 7.54
N THR A 367 15.07 -21.86 8.71
CA THR A 367 14.05 -22.04 9.76
C THR A 367 14.50 -21.42 11.08
N GLY A 368 13.57 -21.18 11.97
CA GLY A 368 13.83 -20.72 13.34
C GLY A 368 14.12 -21.82 14.35
N GLY A 369 14.45 -23.03 13.90
CA GLY A 369 14.74 -24.16 14.80
C GLY A 369 16.13 -24.09 15.44
N GLY A 370 16.35 -24.94 16.49
CA GLY A 370 17.64 -25.15 17.09
C GLY A 370 18.67 -25.77 16.14
N MET A 371 19.94 -25.76 16.52
CA MET A 371 21.02 -26.29 15.68
C MET A 371 20.94 -27.81 15.51
N THR A 372 20.48 -28.52 16.53
CA THR A 372 20.23 -29.96 16.50
C THR A 372 18.75 -30.25 16.86
N ILE A 373 18.31 -31.51 16.62
CA ILE A 373 16.96 -31.94 17.03
C ILE A 373 16.83 -31.91 18.56
N GLU A 374 17.86 -32.33 19.27
CA GLU A 374 17.91 -32.32 20.72
C GLU A 374 17.86 -30.91 21.29
N ASP A 375 18.60 -29.98 20.69
CA ASP A 375 18.60 -28.57 21.05
C ASP A 375 17.20 -27.97 20.84
N HIS A 376 16.59 -28.24 19.67
CA HIS A 376 15.23 -27.78 19.37
C HIS A 376 14.19 -28.36 20.35
N LYS A 377 14.27 -29.65 20.70
CA LYS A 377 13.36 -30.27 21.67
C LYS A 377 13.51 -29.69 23.07
N LYS A 378 14.73 -29.31 23.44
CA LYS A 378 15.05 -28.80 24.78
C LYS A 378 14.69 -27.33 24.95
N HIS A 379 14.99 -26.49 23.95
CA HIS A 379 14.90 -25.05 24.07
C HIS A 379 13.78 -24.44 23.19
N GLY A 380 13.12 -25.26 22.36
CA GLY A 380 12.12 -24.81 21.39
C GLY A 380 12.71 -24.08 20.18
N GLY A 381 11.84 -23.66 19.26
CA GLY A 381 12.18 -22.86 18.09
C GLY A 381 11.74 -21.41 18.23
N LYS A 382 12.10 -20.62 17.21
CA LYS A 382 11.76 -19.20 17.07
C LYS A 382 10.86 -19.03 15.83
N PRO A 383 9.54 -19.29 15.92
CA PRO A 383 8.64 -19.20 14.77
C PRO A 383 8.60 -17.78 14.19
N ASP A 384 8.78 -16.73 15.01
CA ASP A 384 8.82 -15.33 14.56
C ASP A 384 9.99 -15.02 13.60
N HIS A 385 11.01 -15.87 13.56
CA HIS A 385 12.17 -15.76 12.66
C HIS A 385 12.24 -16.94 11.66
N CYS A 386 11.10 -17.54 11.32
CA CYS A 386 11.03 -18.74 10.51
C CYS A 386 10.29 -18.49 9.19
N SER A 387 11.01 -18.59 8.06
CA SER A 387 10.41 -18.42 6.73
C SER A 387 9.28 -19.44 6.44
N VAL A 388 9.35 -20.66 7.02
CA VAL A 388 8.26 -21.64 6.87
C VAL A 388 7.02 -21.20 7.64
N TYR A 389 7.19 -20.67 8.85
CA TYR A 389 6.05 -20.16 9.61
C TYR A 389 5.41 -18.94 8.93
N GLU A 390 6.20 -18.05 8.32
CA GLU A 390 5.66 -16.95 7.53
C GLU A 390 4.85 -17.43 6.31
N LEU A 391 5.26 -18.51 5.63
CA LEU A 391 4.47 -19.11 4.55
C LEU A 391 3.09 -19.58 5.06
N PHE A 392 3.02 -20.18 6.26
CA PHE A 392 1.76 -20.54 6.89
C PHE A 392 0.95 -19.31 7.27
N LEU A 393 1.58 -18.34 7.91
CA LEU A 393 0.97 -17.11 8.39
C LEU A 393 0.31 -16.31 7.26
N TYR A 394 0.98 -16.18 6.12
CA TYR A 394 0.55 -15.31 5.03
C TYR A 394 -0.26 -16.03 3.96
N HIS A 395 0.04 -17.32 3.66
CA HIS A 395 -0.46 -17.94 2.44
C HIS A 395 -1.16 -19.29 2.61
N PHE A 396 -0.66 -20.19 3.46
CA PHE A 396 -1.05 -21.60 3.38
C PHE A 396 -2.00 -22.10 4.48
N ILE A 397 -2.19 -21.35 5.56
CA ILE A 397 -3.13 -21.73 6.63
C ILE A 397 -4.13 -20.62 6.84
N ASP A 398 -5.43 -20.95 6.72
CA ASP A 398 -6.52 -20.00 7.00
C ASP A 398 -7.02 -20.08 8.44
N ASP A 399 -6.99 -21.26 9.04
CA ASP A 399 -7.43 -21.47 10.42
C ASP A 399 -6.41 -20.88 11.42
N ASP A 400 -6.86 -19.85 12.15
CA ASP A 400 -6.03 -19.17 13.15
C ASP A 400 -5.71 -20.09 14.35
N LYS A 401 -6.57 -21.08 14.66
CA LYS A 401 -6.31 -22.05 15.73
C LYS A 401 -5.23 -23.05 15.33
N GLU A 402 -5.26 -23.54 14.09
CA GLU A 402 -4.20 -24.39 13.53
C GLU A 402 -2.86 -23.66 13.55
N LEU A 403 -2.86 -22.41 13.07
CA LEU A 403 -1.64 -21.58 13.05
C LEU A 403 -1.07 -21.34 14.44
N ALA A 404 -1.93 -21.00 15.42
CA ALA A 404 -1.53 -20.79 16.81
C ALA A 404 -0.95 -22.06 17.45
N ARG A 405 -1.54 -23.24 17.17
CA ARG A 405 -1.02 -24.52 17.62
C ARG A 405 0.39 -24.76 17.08
N ILE A 406 0.62 -24.56 15.78
CA ILE A 406 1.96 -24.75 15.18
C ILE A 406 2.98 -23.81 15.83
N PHE A 407 2.59 -22.57 16.13
CA PHE A 407 3.42 -21.59 16.82
C PHE A 407 3.84 -22.09 18.20
N GLU A 408 2.86 -22.48 19.02
CA GLU A 408 3.12 -22.96 20.40
C GLU A 408 3.91 -24.26 20.43
N ASP A 409 3.58 -25.22 19.57
CA ASP A 409 4.28 -26.50 19.46
C ASP A 409 5.75 -26.31 19.03
N CYS A 410 6.01 -25.35 18.12
CA CYS A 410 7.37 -24.97 17.72
C CYS A 410 8.13 -24.37 18.90
N LYS A 411 7.54 -23.41 19.64
CA LYS A 411 8.15 -22.77 20.81
C LYS A 411 8.46 -23.78 21.94
N LYS A 412 7.65 -24.82 22.05
CA LYS A 412 7.84 -25.89 23.05
C LYS A 412 8.74 -27.03 22.55
N GLY A 413 9.29 -26.95 21.33
CA GLY A 413 10.13 -28.01 20.74
C GLY A 413 9.36 -29.28 20.33
N GLN A 414 8.03 -29.23 20.34
CA GLN A 414 7.15 -30.37 19.97
C GLN A 414 7.00 -30.51 18.45
N GLN A 415 7.02 -29.40 17.73
CA GLN A 415 6.89 -29.36 16.27
C GLN A 415 8.29 -29.19 15.63
N LEU A 416 8.81 -30.25 15.00
CA LEU A 416 10.14 -30.22 14.38
C LEU A 416 10.14 -29.49 13.02
N CYS A 417 11.22 -28.78 12.68
CA CYS A 417 11.36 -28.06 11.43
C CYS A 417 11.16 -28.94 10.17
N GLY A 418 11.64 -30.19 10.20
CA GLY A 418 11.43 -31.14 9.11
C GLY A 418 9.96 -31.48 8.86
N GLN A 419 9.15 -31.56 9.91
CA GLN A 419 7.70 -31.78 9.82
C GLN A 419 7.00 -30.55 9.24
N CYS A 420 7.34 -29.33 9.76
CA CYS A 420 6.83 -28.06 9.19
C CYS A 420 7.14 -27.93 7.72
N LYS A 421 8.40 -28.21 7.32
CA LYS A 421 8.80 -28.17 5.89
C LYS A 421 7.98 -29.15 5.05
N LYS A 422 7.80 -30.40 5.50
CA LYS A 422 6.97 -31.39 4.76
C LYS A 422 5.53 -30.91 4.60
N MET A 423 4.94 -30.34 5.66
CA MET A 423 3.58 -29.78 5.61
C MET A 423 3.50 -28.60 4.66
N ALA A 424 4.45 -27.65 4.71
CA ALA A 424 4.48 -26.51 3.80
C ALA A 424 4.69 -26.94 2.34
N GLN A 425 5.54 -27.95 2.06
CA GLN A 425 5.72 -28.52 0.74
C GLN A 425 4.44 -29.13 0.17
N ALA A 426 3.69 -29.88 1.00
CA ALA A 426 2.42 -30.48 0.57
C ALA A 426 1.39 -29.38 0.20
N ARG A 427 1.22 -28.38 1.06
CA ARG A 427 0.32 -27.24 0.79
C ARG A 427 0.76 -26.39 -0.41
N ALA A 428 2.06 -26.20 -0.59
CA ALA A 428 2.59 -25.51 -1.76
C ALA A 428 2.27 -26.29 -3.05
N ARG A 429 2.49 -27.61 -3.08
CA ARG A 429 2.14 -28.41 -4.27
C ARG A 429 0.66 -28.32 -4.62
N GLU A 430 -0.22 -28.42 -3.65
CA GLU A 430 -1.66 -28.24 -3.85
C GLU A 430 -2.00 -26.86 -4.40
N PHE A 431 -1.49 -25.79 -3.78
CA PHE A 431 -1.70 -24.42 -4.20
C PHE A 431 -1.20 -24.17 -5.64
N PHE A 432 0.02 -24.59 -5.96
CA PHE A 432 0.60 -24.34 -7.27
C PHE A 432 -0.03 -25.20 -8.38
N LYS A 433 -0.52 -26.39 -8.07
CA LYS A 433 -1.30 -27.21 -9.00
C LYS A 433 -2.62 -26.52 -9.37
N ASP A 434 -3.43 -26.12 -8.37
CA ASP A 434 -4.66 -25.37 -8.55
C ASP A 434 -4.43 -24.05 -9.32
N LEU A 435 -3.35 -23.32 -8.96
CA LEU A 435 -3.00 -22.06 -9.61
C LEU A 435 -2.66 -22.25 -11.10
N ALA A 436 -1.93 -23.31 -11.46
CA ALA A 436 -1.57 -23.59 -12.85
C ALA A 436 -2.82 -23.86 -13.71
N GLU A 437 -3.77 -24.67 -13.20
CA GLU A 437 -5.04 -24.96 -13.88
C GLU A 437 -5.87 -23.67 -14.07
N LYS A 438 -5.99 -22.85 -13.03
CA LYS A 438 -6.72 -21.58 -13.07
C LYS A 438 -6.05 -20.54 -13.97
N LYS A 439 -4.70 -20.53 -14.05
CA LYS A 439 -3.97 -19.62 -14.93
C LYS A 439 -4.27 -19.92 -16.41
N GLU A 440 -4.31 -21.18 -16.81
CA GLU A 440 -4.66 -21.53 -18.20
C GLU A 440 -6.09 -21.13 -18.53
N ALA A 441 -7.04 -21.36 -17.62
CA ALA A 441 -8.43 -20.93 -17.79
C ALA A 441 -8.58 -19.38 -17.83
N ALA A 442 -7.61 -18.63 -17.30
CA ALA A 442 -7.63 -17.16 -17.30
C ALA A 442 -7.20 -16.54 -18.65
N ARG A 443 -6.54 -17.29 -19.54
CA ARG A 443 -5.95 -16.73 -20.79
C ARG A 443 -6.99 -16.04 -21.68
N ASP A 444 -8.12 -16.68 -21.92
CA ASP A 444 -9.16 -16.14 -22.81
C ASP A 444 -9.90 -14.95 -22.19
N ARG A 445 -9.77 -14.77 -20.88
CA ARG A 445 -10.43 -13.73 -20.11
C ARG A 445 -9.66 -12.43 -19.96
N VAL A 446 -8.37 -12.39 -20.31
CA VAL A 446 -7.52 -11.19 -20.16
C VAL A 446 -8.15 -9.95 -20.81
N LYS A 447 -8.79 -10.12 -21.97
CA LYS A 447 -9.46 -9.03 -22.69
C LYS A 447 -10.65 -8.39 -21.95
N GLU A 448 -11.23 -9.09 -20.95
CA GLU A 448 -12.34 -8.57 -20.13
C GLU A 448 -11.86 -7.46 -19.16
N TYR A 449 -10.56 -7.38 -18.92
CA TYR A 449 -9.94 -6.51 -17.90
C TYR A 449 -9.12 -5.37 -18.51
N LEU A 450 -8.50 -5.62 -19.69
CA LEU A 450 -7.64 -4.64 -20.31
C LEU A 450 -8.47 -3.53 -20.94
N VAL A 451 -8.11 -2.30 -20.61
CA VAL A 451 -8.72 -1.10 -21.19
C VAL A 451 -7.65 -0.25 -21.86
N ASP A 452 -7.95 0.20 -23.07
CA ASP A 452 -7.24 1.27 -23.76
C ASP A 452 -8.04 2.57 -23.60
N ASP A 453 -7.36 3.72 -23.43
CA ASP A 453 -8.01 5.04 -23.30
C ASP A 453 -8.57 5.53 -24.64
#